data_6af12939d870043dfae048bb46ed152d
#
_entry.id   6af12939d870043dfae048bb46ed152d
#
_cell.length_a   1.000
_cell.length_b   1.000
_cell.length_c   1.000
_cell.angle_alpha   90.00
_cell.angle_beta   90.00
_cell.angle_gamma   90.00
#
_symmetry.space_group_name_H-M   'P 1'
#
loop_
_entity.id
_entity.type
_entity.pdbx_description
1 polymer ?
#
loop_
_entity_poly.entity_id
_entity_poly.type
_entity_poly.pdbx_seq_one_letter_code
_entity_poly.pdbx_strand_id
1 'polypeptide(L)'
;MLCKRSTIKEFSKFQYVEQLEKLEFDGGVKMNEQVRLYLNKYPNEIIDMYNGLRKLIFDSVSSEPQETMWAKIPSYYVGEAFVRLIPFKDHINIEAKAVSEYKDALAGYKVTPKGMLQIFIKQDIPTDVLKRIFAETLV
;
A
#
# COMPACT_ATOMS: atom_id res chain seq x y z
N MET A 1 -23.45 -2.37 -18.09
CA MET A 1 -23.65 -2.29 -17.64
C MET A 1 -23.84 -2.28 -17.39
N LEU A 2 -23.26 -2.60 -17.26
CA LEU A 2 -23.31 -2.60 -16.74
C LEU A 2 -23.75 -2.37 -16.37
N CYS A 3 -23.74 -2.54 -16.29
CA CYS A 3 -24.04 -2.35 -15.62
C CYS A 3 -24.37 -2.42 -15.31
N LYS A 4 -24.09 -2.64 -15.30
CA LYS A 4 -24.28 -2.79 -14.74
C LYS A 4 -24.75 -2.71 -14.12
N ARG A 5 -24.55 -2.78 -14.06
CA ARG A 5 -24.85 -2.88 -13.24
C ARG A 5 -25.55 -2.47 -12.68
N SER A 6 -25.62 -2.43 -12.44
CA SER A 6 -26.16 -2.17 -11.68
C SER A 6 -26.51 -1.85 -11.17
N THR A 7 -26.57 -1.95 -10.89
CA THR A 7 -26.92 -1.78 -10.20
C THR A 7 -27.07 -1.52 -9.43
N ILE A 8 -26.93 -1.41 -8.89
CA ILE A 8 -27.00 -1.40 -8.01
C ILE A 8 -27.66 -1.05 -7.24
N LYS A 9 -28.16 -1.02 -6.82
CA LYS A 9 -28.73 -0.73 -5.96
C LYS A 9 -29.37 -1.39 -5.09
N GLU A 10 -30.03 -1.82 -4.93
CA GLU A 10 -30.20 -2.36 -4.02
C GLU A 10 -29.32 -2.52 -3.41
N PHE A 11 -29.15 -2.13 -3.56
CA PHE A 11 -28.37 -2.00 -3.40
C PHE A 11 -27.44 -1.68 -2.56
N SER A 12 -27.64 -1.28 -1.32
CA SER A 12 -26.50 -0.92 -0.58
C SER A 12 -25.55 -2.11 -0.37
N LYS A 13 -26.03 -3.23 -0.11
CA LYS A 13 -25.22 -4.45 -0.05
C LYS A 13 -24.48 -4.68 -1.36
N PHE A 14 -25.16 -4.46 -2.44
CA PHE A 14 -24.58 -4.63 -3.76
C PHE A 14 -23.48 -3.62 -4.02
N GLN A 15 -23.69 -2.39 -3.58
CA GLN A 15 -22.67 -1.35 -3.71
C GLN A 15 -21.43 -1.68 -2.86
N TYR A 16 -21.66 -2.26 -1.70
CA TYR A 16 -20.56 -2.65 -0.83
C TYR A 16 -19.67 -3.70 -1.51
N VAL A 17 -20.27 -4.67 -2.16
CA VAL A 17 -19.54 -5.70 -2.89
C VAL A 17 -18.71 -5.07 -4.03
N GLU A 18 -19.30 -4.12 -4.74
CA GLU A 18 -18.57 -3.45 -5.81
C GLU A 18 -17.34 -2.72 -5.28
N GLN A 19 -17.48 -2.06 -4.13
CA GLN A 19 -16.36 -1.35 -3.53
C GLN A 19 -15.26 -2.31 -3.11
N LEU A 20 -15.62 -3.46 -2.56
CA LEU A 20 -14.64 -4.46 -2.18
C LEU A 20 -13.89 -4.98 -3.40
N GLU A 21 -14.59 -5.21 -4.50
CA GLU A 21 -13.95 -5.66 -5.72
C GLU A 21 -12.98 -4.62 -6.25
N LYS A 22 -13.37 -3.35 -6.21
CA LYS A 22 -12.48 -2.28 -6.64
C LYS A 22 -11.20 -2.25 -5.81
N LEU A 23 -11.33 -2.41 -4.49
CA LEU A 23 -10.16 -2.42 -3.62
C LEU A 23 -9.24 -3.59 -3.93
N GLU A 24 -9.83 -4.76 -4.21
CA GLU A 24 -9.04 -5.94 -4.50
C GLU A 24 -8.26 -5.82 -5.81
N PHE A 25 -8.80 -5.07 -6.76
CA PHE A 25 -8.17 -4.92 -8.06
C PHE A 25 -7.53 -3.56 -8.28
N ASP A 26 -7.41 -2.76 -7.21
CA ASP A 26 -6.75 -1.48 -7.30
C ASP A 26 -5.31 -1.69 -7.76
N GLY A 27 -4.89 -0.94 -8.78
CA GLY A 27 -3.59 -1.12 -9.36
C GLY A 27 -3.48 -2.31 -10.29
N GLY A 28 -4.60 -2.98 -10.56
CA GLY A 28 -4.64 -4.09 -11.50
C GLY A 28 -4.23 -5.43 -10.93
N VAL A 29 -3.97 -5.51 -9.63
CA VAL A 29 -3.54 -6.75 -8.98
C VAL A 29 -4.45 -7.02 -7.79
N LYS A 30 -5.03 -8.21 -7.77
CA LYS A 30 -5.90 -8.60 -6.68
C LYS A 30 -5.11 -8.70 -5.38
N MET A 31 -5.66 -8.10 -4.32
CA MET A 31 -5.00 -8.11 -3.02
C MET A 31 -5.04 -9.49 -2.38
N ASN A 32 -3.92 -9.87 -1.77
CA ASN A 32 -3.83 -11.08 -0.97
C ASN A 32 -4.90 -11.05 0.13
N GLU A 33 -5.59 -12.17 0.31
CA GLU A 33 -6.71 -12.22 1.24
C GLU A 33 -6.30 -11.94 2.67
N GLN A 34 -5.14 -12.45 3.09
CA GLN A 34 -4.67 -12.24 4.46
C GLN A 34 -4.34 -10.77 4.71
N VAL A 35 -3.79 -10.09 3.70
CA VAL A 35 -3.50 -8.66 3.79
C VAL A 35 -4.81 -7.89 3.90
N ARG A 36 -5.79 -8.24 3.08
CA ARG A 36 -7.09 -7.59 3.11
C ARG A 36 -7.75 -7.71 4.49
N LEU A 37 -7.73 -8.91 5.05
CA LEU A 37 -8.30 -9.14 6.38
C LEU A 37 -7.54 -8.39 7.46
N TYR A 38 -6.23 -8.33 7.33
CA TYR A 38 -5.40 -7.59 8.27
C TYR A 38 -5.76 -6.11 8.30
N LEU A 39 -6.06 -5.53 7.12
CA LEU A 39 -6.38 -4.11 7.02
C LEU A 39 -7.75 -3.76 7.57
N ASN A 40 -8.67 -4.73 7.67
CA ASN A 40 -10.05 -4.44 8.07
C ASN A 40 -10.16 -3.80 9.45
N LYS A 41 -9.16 -3.98 10.31
CA LYS A 41 -9.20 -3.43 11.67
C LYS A 41 -8.68 -2.01 11.77
N TYR A 42 -8.24 -1.42 10.67
CA TYR A 42 -7.70 -0.06 10.69
C TYR A 42 -8.74 0.94 10.19
N PRO A 43 -8.57 2.24 10.53
CA PRO A 43 -9.50 3.26 10.03
C PRO A 43 -9.47 3.36 8.52
N ASN A 44 -10.57 3.83 7.95
CA ASN A 44 -10.67 3.98 6.50
C ASN A 44 -9.56 4.84 5.91
N GLU A 45 -9.15 5.88 6.63
CA GLU A 45 -8.07 6.75 6.16
C GLU A 45 -6.76 6.01 6.01
N ILE A 46 -6.49 5.07 6.92
CA ILE A 46 -5.30 4.24 6.83
C ILE A 46 -5.43 3.25 5.69
N ILE A 47 -6.60 2.66 5.52
CA ILE A 47 -6.83 1.71 4.42
C ILE A 47 -6.64 2.42 3.07
N ASP A 48 -7.16 3.63 2.94
CA ASP A 48 -7.01 4.39 1.70
C ASP A 48 -5.54 4.71 1.43
N MET A 49 -4.82 5.14 2.46
CA MET A 49 -3.39 5.43 2.31
C MET A 49 -2.63 4.16 1.95
N TYR A 50 -2.96 3.06 2.61
CA TYR A 50 -2.32 1.77 2.33
C TYR A 50 -2.50 1.38 0.86
N ASN A 51 -3.72 1.51 0.36
CA ASN A 51 -4.00 1.16 -1.02
C ASN A 51 -3.23 2.03 -2.00
N GLY A 52 -3.08 3.31 -1.68
CA GLY A 52 -2.26 4.20 -2.50
C GLY A 52 -0.79 3.78 -2.51
N LEU A 53 -0.25 3.46 -1.35
CA LEU A 53 1.13 3.00 -1.24
C LEU A 53 1.33 1.67 -1.94
N ARG A 54 0.39 0.75 -1.78
CA ARG A 54 0.44 -0.55 -2.45
C ARG A 54 0.47 -0.38 -3.97
N LYS A 55 -0.38 0.50 -4.47
CA LYS A 55 -0.40 0.77 -5.92
C LYS A 55 0.94 1.29 -6.39
N LEU A 56 1.57 2.18 -5.62
CA LEU A 56 2.89 2.69 -5.98
C LEU A 56 3.93 1.58 -6.04
N ILE A 57 3.87 0.62 -5.12
CA ILE A 57 4.80 -0.50 -5.12
C ILE A 57 4.67 -1.28 -6.43
N PHE A 58 3.43 -1.65 -6.80
CA PHE A 58 3.23 -2.43 -8.02
C PHE A 58 3.56 -1.63 -9.28
N ASP A 59 3.29 -0.32 -9.27
CA ASP A 59 3.56 0.51 -10.45
C ASP A 59 5.04 0.83 -10.63
N SER A 60 5.84 0.68 -9.57
CA SER A 60 7.23 1.15 -9.58
C SER A 60 8.21 0.11 -10.09
N VAL A 61 7.81 -1.13 -10.21
CA VAL A 61 8.73 -2.22 -10.59
C VAL A 61 8.20 -2.95 -11.81
N SER A 62 9.14 -3.50 -12.59
CA SER A 62 8.78 -4.23 -13.81
C SER A 62 8.38 -5.67 -13.51
N SER A 63 8.94 -6.27 -12.46
CA SER A 63 8.56 -7.61 -12.03
C SER A 63 7.46 -7.48 -11.00
N GLU A 64 6.41 -8.29 -11.13
CA GLU A 64 5.30 -8.22 -10.19
C GLU A 64 5.76 -8.66 -8.80
N PRO A 65 5.64 -7.80 -7.78
CA PRO A 65 5.98 -8.22 -6.42
C PRO A 65 5.04 -9.28 -5.90
N GLN A 66 5.57 -10.17 -5.07
CA GLN A 66 4.76 -11.16 -4.39
C GLN A 66 4.26 -10.58 -3.07
N GLU A 67 2.95 -10.42 -2.97
CA GLU A 67 2.31 -9.88 -1.77
C GLU A 67 2.03 -11.03 -0.80
N THR A 68 2.52 -10.90 0.44
CA THR A 68 2.34 -11.94 1.43
C THR A 68 2.43 -11.35 2.83
N MET A 69 2.14 -12.16 3.84
CA MET A 69 2.34 -11.77 5.24
C MET A 69 3.64 -12.38 5.74
N TRP A 70 4.48 -11.56 6.33
CA TRP A 70 5.71 -12.01 6.98
C TRP A 70 5.67 -11.57 8.43
N ALA A 71 5.71 -12.52 9.36
CA ALA A 71 5.66 -12.21 10.79
C ALA A 71 4.48 -11.28 11.10
N LYS A 72 3.33 -11.54 10.48
CA LYS A 72 2.08 -10.78 10.66
C LYS A 72 2.15 -9.35 10.09
N ILE A 73 3.07 -9.10 9.19
CA ILE A 73 3.23 -7.79 8.55
C ILE A 73 3.11 -7.95 7.04
N PRO A 74 2.28 -7.13 6.37
CA PRO A 74 2.19 -7.17 4.91
C PRO A 74 3.54 -6.87 4.28
N SER A 75 3.96 -7.71 3.36
CA SER A 75 5.28 -7.63 2.75
C SER A 75 5.19 -7.88 1.25
N TYR A 76 6.08 -7.23 0.52
CA TYR A 76 6.12 -7.28 -0.95
C TYR A 76 7.52 -7.67 -1.37
N TYR A 77 7.64 -8.84 -2.00
CA TYR A 77 8.95 -9.41 -2.36
C TYR A 77 9.16 -9.43 -3.87
N VAL A 78 10.38 -9.10 -4.28
CA VAL A 78 10.90 -9.44 -5.60
C VAL A 78 12.20 -10.18 -5.33
N GLY A 79 12.17 -11.51 -5.50
CA GLY A 79 13.30 -12.34 -5.05
C GLY A 79 13.45 -12.21 -3.54
N GLU A 80 14.64 -11.82 -3.11
CA GLU A 80 14.92 -11.63 -1.67
C GLU A 80 14.73 -10.19 -1.23
N ALA A 81 14.57 -9.27 -2.17
CA ALA A 81 14.34 -7.87 -1.84
C ALA A 81 12.90 -7.68 -1.40
N PHE A 82 12.67 -6.76 -0.46
CA PHE A 82 11.32 -6.56 0.04
C PHE A 82 11.02 -5.12 0.41
N VAL A 83 9.74 -4.81 0.45
CA VAL A 83 9.19 -3.62 1.05
C VAL A 83 8.09 -4.09 2.00
N ARG A 84 8.03 -3.51 3.20
CA ARG A 84 6.97 -3.80 4.15
C ARG A 84 6.19 -2.54 4.46
N LEU A 85 4.87 -2.68 4.53
CA LEU A 85 3.98 -1.60 4.93
C LEU A 85 3.40 -1.96 6.28
N ILE A 86 3.70 -1.14 7.29
CA ILE A 86 3.31 -1.41 8.67
C ILE A 86 2.33 -0.34 9.12
N PRO A 87 1.01 -0.63 9.05
CA PRO A 87 0.01 0.38 9.40
C PRO A 87 -0.15 0.52 10.91
N PHE A 88 -0.50 1.73 11.31
CA PHE A 88 -0.91 2.10 12.65
C PHE A 88 -2.21 2.89 12.54
N LYS A 89 -2.71 3.43 13.64
CA LYS A 89 -3.99 4.14 13.62
C LYS A 89 -3.93 5.45 12.84
N ASP A 90 -2.78 6.11 12.84
CA ASP A 90 -2.66 7.45 12.25
C ASP A 90 -1.49 7.59 11.29
N HIS A 91 -0.78 6.52 11.00
CA HIS A 91 0.35 6.57 10.09
C HIS A 91 0.69 5.17 9.58
N ILE A 92 1.53 5.13 8.57
CA ILE A 92 2.07 3.89 8.04
C ILE A 92 3.58 4.02 8.01
N ASN A 93 4.27 3.01 8.55
CA ASN A 93 5.71 2.90 8.43
C ASN A 93 6.04 2.13 7.17
N ILE A 94 7.04 2.58 6.45
CA ILE A 94 7.52 1.91 5.24
C ILE A 94 8.94 1.44 5.48
N GLU A 95 9.13 0.13 5.42
CA GLU A 95 10.45 -0.48 5.53
C GLU A 95 10.92 -0.81 4.12
N ALA A 96 11.95 -0.09 3.67
CA ALA A 96 12.53 -0.30 2.34
C ALA A 96 13.99 0.11 2.41
N LYS A 97 14.85 -0.73 1.85
CA LYS A 97 16.29 -0.53 1.96
C LYS A 97 16.74 0.82 1.43
N ALA A 98 16.15 1.27 0.33
CA ALA A 98 16.59 2.50 -0.32
C ALA A 98 16.16 3.78 0.39
N VAL A 99 15.34 3.70 1.46
CA VAL A 99 14.93 4.90 2.20
C VAL A 99 16.15 5.70 2.67
N SER A 100 17.19 5.01 3.14
CA SER A 100 18.37 5.68 3.67
C SER A 100 19.07 6.54 2.64
N GLU A 101 18.89 6.26 1.36
CA GLU A 101 19.55 7.01 0.29
C GLU A 101 18.77 8.25 -0.13
N TYR A 102 17.54 8.40 0.37
CA TYR A 102 16.66 9.50 -0.03
C TYR A 102 16.26 10.39 1.13
N LYS A 103 17.03 10.38 2.21
CA LYS A 103 16.69 11.17 3.40
C LYS A 103 16.54 12.65 3.11
N ASP A 104 17.42 13.19 2.25
CA ASP A 104 17.35 14.61 1.92
C ASP A 104 16.05 14.94 1.17
N ALA A 105 15.64 14.06 0.27
CA ALA A 105 14.42 14.25 -0.49
C ALA A 105 13.15 14.03 0.36
N LEU A 106 13.32 13.45 1.56
CA LEU A 106 12.25 13.20 2.49
C LEU A 106 12.22 14.19 3.64
N ALA A 107 12.80 15.37 3.43
CA ALA A 107 12.71 16.45 4.40
C ALA A 107 11.24 16.75 4.66
N GLY A 108 10.86 16.86 5.92
CA GLY A 108 9.47 17.04 6.29
C GLY A 108 8.76 15.75 6.66
N TYR A 109 9.39 14.62 6.39
CA TYR A 109 8.88 13.33 6.84
C TYR A 109 9.82 12.75 7.88
N LYS A 110 9.27 11.90 8.75
CA LYS A 110 10.06 11.30 9.80
C LYS A 110 10.64 9.97 9.31
N VAL A 111 11.94 9.80 9.54
CA VAL A 111 12.60 8.51 9.32
C VAL A 111 13.06 8.04 10.69
N THR A 112 12.65 6.83 11.07
CA THR A 112 12.97 6.31 12.41
C THR A 112 14.44 5.93 12.52
N PRO A 113 14.95 5.74 13.74
CA PRO A 113 16.34 5.29 13.91
C PRO A 113 16.64 3.96 13.20
N LYS A 114 15.62 3.13 13.00
CA LYS A 114 15.79 1.87 12.28
C LYS A 114 15.68 2.03 10.77
N GLY A 115 15.47 3.24 10.29
CA GLY A 115 15.45 3.51 8.85
C GLY A 115 14.10 3.40 8.20
N MET A 116 13.02 3.35 8.96
CA MET A 116 11.68 3.30 8.40
C MET A 116 11.13 4.69 8.17
N LEU A 117 10.50 4.88 7.01
CA LEU A 117 9.83 6.13 6.71
C LEU A 117 8.43 6.10 7.32
N GLN A 118 8.06 7.18 8.02
CA GLN A 118 6.71 7.30 8.59
C GLN A 118 5.93 8.34 7.81
N ILE A 119 4.73 7.96 7.35
CA ILE A 119 3.82 8.89 6.68
C ILE A 119 2.53 8.94 7.48
N PHE A 120 2.18 10.13 7.95
CA PHE A 120 0.96 10.33 8.74
C PHE A 120 -0.21 10.66 7.81
N ILE A 121 -1.42 10.39 8.29
CA ILE A 121 -2.62 10.56 7.45
C ILE A 121 -2.84 12.01 7.01
N LYS A 122 -2.26 12.97 7.72
CA LYS A 122 -2.40 14.39 7.36
C LYS A 122 -1.35 14.85 6.37
N GLN A 123 -0.38 14.01 6.04
CA GLN A 123 0.69 14.35 5.11
C GLN A 123 0.35 13.87 3.71
N ASP A 124 0.85 14.59 2.72
CA ASP A 124 0.77 14.11 1.35
C ASP A 124 1.74 12.95 1.17
N ILE A 125 1.39 12.01 0.32
CA ILE A 125 2.26 10.91 -0.01
C ILE A 125 3.33 11.43 -0.98
N PRO A 126 4.64 11.27 -0.65
CA PRO A 126 5.71 11.74 -1.53
C PRO A 126 5.89 10.78 -2.70
N THR A 127 4.96 10.84 -3.65
CA THR A 127 4.80 9.85 -4.70
C THR A 127 6.06 9.65 -5.54
N ASP A 128 6.67 10.74 -6.01
CA ASP A 128 7.83 10.61 -6.91
C ASP A 128 9.02 9.98 -6.20
N VAL A 129 9.28 10.37 -4.96
CA VAL A 129 10.39 9.83 -4.19
C VAL A 129 10.12 8.36 -3.88
N LEU A 130 8.90 8.03 -3.49
CA LEU A 130 8.55 6.65 -3.17
C LEU A 130 8.68 5.73 -4.38
N LYS A 131 8.32 6.20 -5.56
CA LYS A 131 8.50 5.39 -6.76
C LYS A 131 9.95 4.99 -6.95
N ARG A 132 10.86 5.93 -6.71
CA ARG A 132 12.29 5.65 -6.81
C ARG A 132 12.75 4.69 -5.73
N ILE A 133 12.28 4.93 -4.50
CA ILE A 133 12.64 4.07 -3.37
C ILE A 133 12.21 2.63 -3.63
N PHE A 134 10.97 2.45 -4.08
CA PHE A 134 10.46 1.10 -4.35
C PHE A 134 11.19 0.45 -5.52
N ALA A 135 11.41 1.22 -6.58
CA ALA A 135 12.12 0.68 -7.76
C ALA A 135 13.54 0.24 -7.40
N GLU A 136 14.23 1.02 -6.57
CA GLU A 136 15.61 0.70 -6.20
C GLU A 136 15.68 -0.40 -5.15
N THR A 137 14.68 -0.47 -4.27
CA THR A 137 14.65 -1.52 -3.26
C THR A 137 14.35 -2.89 -3.85
N LEU A 138 13.43 -2.93 -4.81
CA LEU A 138 12.89 -4.19 -5.35
C LEU A 138 13.53 -4.56 -6.69
N VAL A 139 14.81 -4.37 -6.82
CA VAL A 139 15.52 -4.80 -8.05
C VAL A 139 16.03 -6.21 -7.94
#